data_188a5529f0d3aa0df78f5e81c205721d
#
_entry.id   188a5529f0d3aa0df78f5e81c205721d
#
_cell.length_a   1.000
_cell.length_b   1.000
_cell.length_c   1.000
_cell.angle_alpha   90.00
_cell.angle_beta   90.00
_cell.angle_gamma   90.00
#
_symmetry.space_group_name_H-M   'P 1'
#
loop_
_entity.id
_entity.type
_entity.pdbx_description
1 polymer ?
#
loop_
_entity_poly.entity_id
_entity_poly.type
_entity_poly.pdbx_seq_one_letter_code
_entity_poly.pdbx_strand_id
1 'polypeptide(L)'
;MSTIHPTALVASPHVGEGTRIWAWVNVLPGATIGRDCNICDRCFVENDVVIGDRVTVKCGVSLYDGLALEDDVFVGPGVIFSNDLRPRSGRHLERSD
;
A
#
# COMPACT_ATOMS: atom_id res chain seq x y z
N MET A 1 -0.12 -5.66 17.05
CA MET A 1 -1.39 -5.14 16.60
C MET A 1 -1.18 -3.94 15.72
N SER A 2 -2.00 -3.78 14.72
CA SER A 2 -1.85 -2.63 13.83
C SER A 2 -2.45 -1.40 14.46
N THR A 3 -1.99 -0.22 14.01
CA THR A 3 -2.50 1.06 14.48
C THR A 3 -3.17 1.75 13.30
N ILE A 4 -4.44 2.05 13.44
CA ILE A 4 -5.21 2.65 12.36
C ILE A 4 -5.78 3.97 12.84
N HIS A 5 -5.45 5.05 12.13
CA HIS A 5 -5.93 6.36 12.50
C HIS A 5 -7.47 6.40 12.38
N PRO A 6 -8.15 7.10 13.29
CA PRO A 6 -9.63 7.11 13.27
C PRO A 6 -10.26 7.59 11.98
N THR A 7 -9.56 8.41 11.19
CA THR A 7 -10.12 8.89 9.93
C THR A 7 -9.88 7.94 8.77
N ALA A 8 -9.09 6.89 8.97
CA ALA A 8 -8.81 5.96 7.89
C ALA A 8 -9.98 5.01 7.71
N LEU A 9 -10.23 4.64 6.46
CA LEU A 9 -11.26 3.66 6.15
C LEU A 9 -10.57 2.39 5.71
N VAL A 10 -10.39 1.48 6.64
CA VAL A 10 -9.69 0.23 6.35
C VAL A 10 -10.71 -0.89 6.38
N ALA A 11 -11.11 -1.33 5.21
CA ALA A 11 -12.10 -2.38 5.09
C ALA A 11 -11.48 -3.77 5.00
N SER A 12 -10.17 -3.84 4.80
CA SER A 12 -9.51 -5.13 4.68
C SER A 12 -9.21 -5.72 6.05
N PRO A 13 -9.46 -7.01 6.24
CA PRO A 13 -9.06 -7.69 7.47
C PRO A 13 -7.59 -8.15 7.42
N HIS A 14 -6.93 -7.97 6.27
CA HIS A 14 -5.59 -8.51 6.09
C HIS A 14 -4.54 -7.43 6.26
N VAL A 15 -4.40 -6.92 7.47
CA VAL A 15 -3.39 -5.92 7.80
C VAL A 15 -2.51 -6.52 8.88
N GLY A 16 -1.23 -6.64 8.60
CA GLY A 16 -0.31 -7.35 9.48
C GLY A 16 0.01 -6.62 10.77
N GLU A 17 0.64 -7.36 11.68
CA GLU A 17 1.03 -6.83 12.97
C GLU A 17 2.02 -5.67 12.81
N GLY A 18 1.88 -4.68 13.64
CA GLY A 18 2.82 -3.56 13.67
C GLY A 18 2.65 -2.54 12.57
N THR A 19 1.73 -2.77 11.64
CA THR A 19 1.49 -1.83 10.55
C THR A 19 0.77 -0.60 11.06
N ARG A 20 1.18 0.57 10.57
CA ARG A 20 0.54 1.83 10.94
C ARG A 20 -0.11 2.43 9.71
N ILE A 21 -1.37 2.77 9.83
CA ILE A 21 -2.15 3.38 8.76
C ILE A 21 -2.62 4.75 9.25
N TRP A 22 -2.19 5.78 8.54
CA TRP A 22 -2.38 7.16 8.98
C TRP A 22 -3.69 7.76 8.49
N ALA A 23 -3.84 9.05 8.62
CA ALA A 23 -5.10 9.76 8.39
C ALA A 23 -5.55 9.67 6.95
N TRP A 24 -6.85 9.52 6.78
CA TRP A 24 -7.51 9.59 5.48
C TRP A 24 -7.04 8.55 4.46
N VAL A 25 -6.46 7.47 4.92
CA VAL A 25 -6.09 6.34 4.07
C VAL A 25 -7.34 5.52 3.82
N ASN A 26 -7.49 5.04 2.59
CA ASN A 26 -8.61 4.20 2.22
C ASN A 26 -8.09 2.87 1.70
N VAL A 27 -8.39 1.80 2.40
CA VAL A 27 -7.94 0.45 2.02
C VAL A 27 -9.17 -0.39 1.74
N LEU A 28 -9.29 -0.89 0.52
CA LEU A 28 -10.45 -1.66 0.12
C LEU A 28 -10.38 -3.09 0.64
N PRO A 29 -11.51 -3.80 0.67
CA PRO A 29 -11.61 -5.07 1.40
C PRO A 29 -10.65 -6.18 0.97
N GLY A 30 -10.29 -6.21 -0.28
CA GLY A 30 -9.47 -7.31 -0.78
C GLY A 30 -7.97 -7.09 -0.68
N ALA A 31 -7.55 -5.91 -0.23
CA ALA A 31 -6.11 -5.61 -0.15
C ALA A 31 -5.43 -6.42 0.95
N THR A 32 -4.16 -6.72 0.74
CA THR A 32 -3.36 -7.41 1.73
C THR A 32 -2.16 -6.54 2.06
N ILE A 33 -1.98 -6.23 3.33
CA ILE A 33 -0.86 -5.42 3.80
C ILE A 33 -0.10 -6.23 4.83
N GLY A 34 1.20 -6.33 4.64
CA GLY A 34 2.05 -7.13 5.51
C GLY A 34 2.31 -6.49 6.86
N ARG A 35 3.40 -6.89 7.49
CA ARG A 35 3.75 -6.49 8.85
C ARG A 35 4.65 -5.27 8.84
N ASP A 36 4.53 -4.48 9.88
CA ASP A 36 5.44 -3.37 10.12
C ASP A 36 5.52 -2.37 8.98
N CYS A 37 4.41 -2.22 8.26
CA CYS A 37 4.32 -1.24 7.19
C CYS A 37 3.95 0.12 7.73
N ASN A 38 4.18 1.15 6.92
CA ASN A 38 3.83 2.51 7.29
C ASN A 38 3.13 3.13 6.08
N ILE A 39 1.81 3.21 6.14
CA ILE A 39 0.99 3.74 5.05
C ILE A 39 0.59 5.15 5.44
N CYS A 40 1.18 6.13 4.80
CA CYS A 40 1.03 7.51 5.22
C CYS A 40 -0.28 8.13 4.71
N ASP A 41 -0.52 9.37 5.09
CA ASP A 41 -1.81 10.03 4.89
C ASP A 41 -2.29 10.02 3.46
N ARG A 42 -3.57 9.84 3.30
CA ARG A 42 -4.27 10.00 2.02
C ARG A 42 -3.86 9.01 0.95
N CYS A 43 -3.36 7.88 1.33
CA CYS A 43 -3.09 6.82 0.36
C CYS A 43 -4.37 6.06 0.04
N PHE A 44 -4.40 5.48 -1.14
CA PHE A 44 -5.52 4.65 -1.57
C PHE A 44 -5.00 3.30 -1.99
N VAL A 45 -5.59 2.23 -1.48
CA VAL A 45 -5.16 0.86 -1.77
C VAL A 45 -6.35 0.08 -2.28
N GLU A 46 -6.30 -0.33 -3.53
CA GLU A 46 -7.40 -1.07 -4.13
C GLU A 46 -7.43 -2.53 -3.71
N ASN A 47 -8.47 -3.24 -4.15
CA ASN A 47 -8.75 -4.59 -3.69
C ASN A 47 -7.67 -5.61 -4.04
N ASP A 48 -7.12 -5.52 -5.24
CA ASP A 48 -6.18 -6.52 -5.69
C ASP A 48 -4.76 -6.01 -5.58
N VAL A 49 -4.42 -5.52 -4.39
CA VAL A 49 -3.09 -5.00 -4.10
C VAL A 49 -2.50 -5.82 -2.98
N VAL A 50 -1.25 -6.22 -3.15
CA VAL A 50 -0.52 -6.95 -2.12
C VAL A 50 0.69 -6.14 -1.73
N ILE A 51 0.80 -5.82 -0.47
CA ILE A 51 1.92 -5.07 0.07
C ILE A 51 2.67 -5.99 1.02
N GLY A 52 3.95 -6.17 0.78
CA GLY A 52 4.78 -7.04 1.60
C GLY A 52 5.06 -6.46 2.98
N ASP A 53 6.11 -6.93 3.63
CA ASP A 53 6.43 -6.50 4.97
C ASP A 53 7.37 -5.31 4.97
N ARG A 54 7.27 -4.47 5.98
CA ARG A 54 8.18 -3.34 6.17
C ARG A 54 8.22 -2.38 4.98
N VAL A 55 7.06 -2.19 4.36
CA VAL A 55 6.93 -1.28 3.24
C VAL A 55 6.49 0.08 3.75
N THR A 56 7.07 1.13 3.22
CA THR A 56 6.65 2.49 3.52
C THR A 56 6.05 3.10 2.27
N VAL A 57 4.82 3.58 2.38
CA VAL A 57 4.16 4.29 1.29
C VAL A 57 3.88 5.70 1.79
N LYS A 58 4.52 6.68 1.16
CA LYS A 58 4.40 8.06 1.64
C LYS A 58 3.08 8.66 1.19
N CYS A 59 2.84 9.89 1.59
CA CYS A 59 1.52 10.51 1.47
C CYS A 59 1.04 10.63 0.02
N GLY A 60 -0.25 10.47 -0.15
CA GLY A 60 -0.90 10.79 -1.42
C GLY A 60 -0.68 9.78 -2.54
N VAL A 61 -0.27 8.57 -2.21
CA VAL A 61 0.00 7.56 -3.23
C VAL A 61 -1.23 6.69 -3.43
N SER A 62 -1.55 6.37 -4.68
CA SER A 62 -2.63 5.45 -5.00
C SER A 62 -2.06 4.17 -5.56
N LEU A 63 -2.48 3.06 -4.99
CA LEU A 63 -2.05 1.73 -5.40
C LEU A 63 -3.24 1.02 -6.02
N TYR A 64 -3.14 0.74 -7.31
CA TYR A 64 -4.27 0.21 -8.07
C TYR A 64 -4.19 -1.31 -8.24
N ASP A 65 -5.30 -1.90 -8.58
CA ASP A 65 -5.42 -3.34 -8.73
C ASP A 65 -4.31 -3.94 -9.58
N GLY A 66 -3.79 -5.05 -9.11
CA GLY A 66 -2.74 -5.76 -9.81
C GLY A 66 -1.35 -5.43 -9.34
N LEU A 67 -1.22 -4.44 -8.46
CA LEU A 67 0.09 -4.02 -8.00
C LEU A 67 0.54 -4.89 -6.82
N ALA A 68 1.80 -5.26 -6.82
CA ALA A 68 2.40 -5.94 -5.69
C ALA A 68 3.69 -5.22 -5.31
N LEU A 69 3.80 -4.85 -4.06
CA LEU A 69 5.02 -4.24 -3.52
C LEU A 69 5.71 -5.28 -2.66
N GLU A 70 6.98 -5.54 -2.97
CA GLU A 70 7.73 -6.51 -2.22
C GLU A 70 8.17 -5.96 -0.88
N ASP A 71 8.73 -6.83 -0.05
CA ASP A 71 9.18 -6.41 1.27
C ASP A 71 10.19 -5.28 1.17
N ASP A 72 10.17 -4.42 2.16
CA ASP A 72 11.17 -3.37 2.31
C ASP A 72 11.17 -2.30 1.21
N VAL A 73 10.11 -2.22 0.43
CA VAL A 73 10.02 -1.20 -0.62
C VAL A 73 9.63 0.14 -0.01
N PHE A 74 10.20 1.20 -0.54
CA PHE A 74 9.84 2.56 -0.15
C PHE A 74 9.24 3.27 -1.34
N VAL A 75 8.03 3.77 -1.19
CA VAL A 75 7.34 4.52 -2.23
C VAL A 75 7.28 5.97 -1.82
N GLY A 76 7.91 6.84 -2.59
CA GLY A 76 7.97 8.26 -2.26
C GLY A 76 6.64 8.97 -2.39
N PRO A 77 6.53 10.19 -1.84
CA PRO A 77 5.26 10.91 -1.88
C PRO A 77 4.88 11.28 -3.29
N GLY A 78 3.59 11.16 -3.57
CA GLY A 78 3.06 11.56 -4.86
C GLY A 78 3.43 10.69 -6.03
N VAL A 79 4.03 9.54 -5.78
CA VAL A 79 4.35 8.63 -6.87
C VAL A 79 3.06 8.13 -7.51
N ILE A 80 3.05 8.07 -8.82
CA ILE A 80 1.90 7.60 -9.55
C ILE A 80 2.29 6.34 -10.31
N PHE A 81 1.57 5.27 -10.06
CA PHE A 81 1.77 4.04 -10.79
C PHE A 81 0.78 3.99 -11.93
N SER A 82 1.27 3.76 -13.13
CA SER A 82 0.35 3.64 -14.24
C SER A 82 -0.39 2.31 -14.09
N ASN A 83 -1.57 2.28 -14.63
CA ASN A 83 -2.38 1.08 -14.58
C ASN A 83 -1.93 0.17 -15.69
N ASP A 84 -0.75 -0.33 -15.59
CA ASP A 84 -0.12 -1.10 -16.60
C ASP A 84 -0.70 -2.47 -16.69
N LEU A 85 -0.86 -2.94 -17.89
CA LEU A 85 -1.40 -4.25 -18.10
C LEU A 85 -0.41 -5.33 -17.78
N ARG A 86 0.84 -5.00 -17.61
CA ARG A 86 1.80 -5.99 -17.28
C ARG A 86 2.31 -5.76 -15.93
N PRO A 87 1.50 -5.95 -14.98
CA PRO A 87 1.87 -5.64 -13.63
C PRO A 87 2.85 -6.59 -13.06
N ARG A 88 3.08 -7.65 -13.78
CA ARG A 88 3.76 -8.64 -13.33
C ARG A 88 4.80 -8.44 -12.53
N SER A 89 5.42 -7.70 -12.56
CA SER A 89 6.54 -7.78 -11.83
C SER A 89 6.75 -6.63 -10.99
N GLY A 90 6.82 -6.78 -9.77
CA GLY A 90 7.14 -5.72 -8.87
C GLY A 90 8.47 -5.10 -9.20
N ARG A 91 9.35 -5.82 -9.81
CA ARG A 91 10.64 -5.26 -10.06
C ARG A 91 10.58 -4.15 -11.06
N HIS A 92 9.58 -4.10 -11.90
CA HIS A 92 9.46 -2.99 -12.76
C HIS A 92 9.24 -1.75 -11.99
N LEU A 93 8.49 -1.85 -10.94
CA LEU A 93 8.13 -0.69 -10.18
C LEU A 93 9.33 -0.15 -9.47
N GLU A 94 10.16 -1.02 -9.00
CA GLU A 94 11.28 -0.55 -8.28
C GLU A 94 12.22 0.19 -9.12
N ARG A 95 12.31 -0.12 -10.35
CA ARG A 95 13.24 0.55 -11.18
C ARG A 95 12.68 1.76 -11.79
N SER A 96 11.46 2.00 -11.62
CA SER A 96 10.81 3.15 -12.19
C SER A 96 11.02 3.20 -13.67
N ASP A 97 11.11 2.15 -14.29
CA ASP A 97 11.33 2.13 -15.73
C ASP A 97 10.13 2.50 -16.55
#